data_08478903bc0a8686d36dadb0b6912011
#
_entry.id   08478903bc0a8686d36dadb0b6912011
#
_cell.length_a   1.000
_cell.length_b   1.000
_cell.length_c   1.000
_cell.angle_alpha   90.00
_cell.angle_beta   90.00
_cell.angle_gamma   90.00
#
_symmetry.space_group_name_H-M   'P 1'
#
loop_
_entity.id
_entity.type
_entity.pdbx_description
1 polymer ?
#
loop_
_entity_poly.entity_id
_entity_poly.type
_entity_poly.pdbx_seq_one_letter_code
_entity_poly.pdbx_strand_id
1 'polypeptide(L)'
;MKYYRRFVLLMAGLLVSLTGQDLNGQDQPARRLIVCSTTQVADFARQVVGDRWEVRCVLASGQDPHLYEVKTGDAKLVAQADLCLENGWHLEGNDWMQKLAKDAGKPIASCIEGVKSLKLASDGAEVLDPHAWLSPKNAAIYVENIVKAVSNVDPENSAEYEARGALYR
;
A
#
# COMPACT_ATOMS: atom_id res chain seq x y z
N MET A 1 -64.12 -58.39 30.06
CA MET A 1 -63.20 -57.62 30.94
C MET A 1 -61.82 -57.61 30.32
N LYS A 2 -61.37 -56.53 29.75
CA LYS A 2 -59.93 -56.09 29.60
C LYS A 2 -59.92 -54.73 28.94
N TYR A 3 -59.51 -53.77 29.68
CA TYR A 3 -59.40 -52.32 29.31
C TYR A 3 -58.19 -52.10 28.38
N TYR A 4 -58.41 -51.59 27.18
CA TYR A 4 -57.37 -51.07 26.33
C TYR A 4 -57.25 -49.55 26.57
N ARG A 5 -56.19 -49.13 27.29
CA ARG A 5 -55.80 -47.75 27.41
C ARG A 5 -55.02 -47.32 26.14
N ARG A 6 -55.61 -46.44 25.37
CA ARG A 6 -54.94 -45.77 24.27
C ARG A 6 -54.04 -44.73 24.82
N PHE A 7 -52.74 -44.91 24.68
CA PHE A 7 -51.73 -43.88 24.89
C PHE A 7 -51.67 -43.03 23.62
N VAL A 8 -52.06 -41.75 23.68
CA VAL A 8 -51.87 -40.76 22.65
C VAL A 8 -50.54 -40.07 22.96
N LEU A 9 -49.51 -40.36 22.17
CA LEU A 9 -48.22 -39.63 22.18
C LEU A 9 -48.39 -38.37 21.37
N LEU A 10 -48.39 -37.23 22.08
CA LEU A 10 -48.25 -35.89 21.49
C LEU A 10 -46.77 -35.69 21.15
N MET A 11 -46.40 -35.79 19.89
CA MET A 11 -45.14 -35.33 19.34
C MET A 11 -45.22 -33.80 19.18
N ALA A 12 -44.70 -33.05 20.15
CA ALA A 12 -44.46 -31.64 19.96
C ALA A 12 -43.21 -31.45 19.08
N GLY A 13 -43.46 -31.16 17.79
CA GLY A 13 -42.41 -30.80 16.85
C GLY A 13 -41.83 -29.43 17.19
N LEU A 14 -40.62 -29.40 17.74
CA LEU A 14 -39.84 -28.19 17.94
C LEU A 14 -39.27 -27.76 16.59
N LEU A 15 -39.94 -26.85 15.90
CA LEU A 15 -39.38 -26.13 14.73
C LEU A 15 -38.30 -25.21 15.21
N VAL A 16 -37.05 -25.63 15.18
CA VAL A 16 -35.89 -24.75 15.30
C VAL A 16 -35.75 -24.00 13.98
N SER A 17 -36.25 -22.79 13.92
CA SER A 17 -35.97 -21.84 12.84
C SER A 17 -34.49 -21.48 12.88
N LEU A 18 -33.67 -22.15 12.08
CA LEU A 18 -32.33 -21.73 11.76
C LEU A 18 -32.43 -20.46 10.91
N THR A 19 -32.55 -19.31 11.55
CA THR A 19 -32.22 -18.04 10.90
C THR A 19 -30.72 -18.06 10.72
N GLY A 20 -30.27 -18.39 9.53
CA GLY A 20 -28.89 -18.19 9.10
C GLY A 20 -28.59 -16.70 9.17
N GLN A 21 -28.04 -16.28 10.30
CA GLN A 21 -27.34 -15.00 10.35
C GLN A 21 -26.02 -15.23 9.63
N ASP A 22 -25.93 -14.65 8.43
CA ASP A 22 -24.66 -14.48 7.74
C ASP A 22 -23.75 -13.60 8.61
N LEU A 23 -23.00 -14.22 9.52
CA LEU A 23 -22.02 -13.56 10.40
C LEU A 23 -20.71 -13.18 9.68
N ASN A 24 -20.74 -13.06 8.34
CA ASN A 24 -19.56 -12.73 7.55
C ASN A 24 -19.50 -11.27 7.07
N GLY A 25 -20.26 -10.39 7.67
CA GLY A 25 -20.07 -8.95 7.56
C GLY A 25 -19.20 -8.42 8.70
N GLN A 26 -18.02 -8.97 8.94
CA GLN A 26 -17.03 -8.28 9.75
C GLN A 26 -16.60 -7.08 8.91
N ASP A 27 -17.02 -5.87 9.33
CA ASP A 27 -16.41 -4.61 8.92
C ASP A 27 -14.91 -4.71 9.21
N GLN A 28 -14.15 -5.19 8.23
CA GLN A 28 -12.70 -5.09 8.29
C GLN A 28 -12.40 -3.60 8.37
N PRO A 29 -11.69 -3.11 9.37
CA PRO A 29 -11.33 -1.70 9.42
C PRO A 29 -10.68 -1.34 8.09
N ALA A 30 -11.13 -0.22 7.52
CA ALA A 30 -10.63 0.24 6.23
C ALA A 30 -9.10 0.24 6.28
N ARG A 31 -8.46 -0.53 5.38
CA ARG A 31 -7.01 -0.60 5.31
C ARG A 31 -6.45 0.78 5.00
N ARG A 32 -5.38 1.14 5.64
CA ARG A 32 -4.63 2.36 5.28
C ARG A 32 -4.19 2.29 3.83
N LEU A 33 -4.08 3.44 3.19
CA LEU A 33 -3.75 3.56 1.77
C LEU A 33 -2.38 4.19 1.56
N ILE A 34 -1.50 3.47 0.86
CA ILE A 34 -0.29 4.03 0.28
C ILE A 34 -0.55 4.37 -1.18
N VAL A 35 -0.20 5.59 -1.58
CA VAL A 35 -0.19 6.00 -2.99
C VAL A 35 1.24 6.22 -3.44
N CYS A 36 1.67 5.43 -4.42
CA CYS A 36 3.01 5.47 -4.99
C CYS A 36 3.00 6.20 -6.33
N SER A 37 4.10 6.88 -6.64
CA SER A 37 4.29 7.53 -7.94
C SER A 37 4.43 6.51 -9.07
N THR A 38 5.31 5.52 -8.90
CA THR A 38 5.71 4.56 -9.92
C THR A 38 5.42 3.11 -9.52
N THR A 39 5.36 2.24 -10.52
CA THR A 39 5.07 0.81 -10.32
C THR A 39 6.16 0.08 -9.54
N GLN A 40 7.42 0.49 -9.68
CA GLN A 40 8.56 -0.07 -8.95
C GLN A 40 8.46 0.24 -7.45
N VAL A 41 8.19 1.51 -7.11
CA VAL A 41 7.97 1.93 -5.72
C VAL A 41 6.77 1.21 -5.13
N ALA A 42 5.68 1.05 -5.92
CA ALA A 42 4.50 0.32 -5.46
C ALA A 42 4.78 -1.17 -5.21
N ASP A 43 5.64 -1.80 -6.00
CA ASP A 43 6.05 -3.19 -5.77
C ASP A 43 6.82 -3.34 -4.46
N PHE A 44 7.85 -2.53 -4.24
CA PHE A 44 8.59 -2.51 -2.98
C PHE A 44 7.67 -2.25 -1.77
N ALA A 45 6.73 -1.31 -1.89
CA ALA A 45 5.79 -1.02 -0.83
C ALA A 45 4.93 -2.24 -0.48
N ARG A 46 4.39 -2.97 -1.48
CA ARG A 46 3.60 -4.20 -1.24
C ARG A 46 4.40 -5.27 -0.52
N GLN A 47 5.68 -5.44 -0.85
CA GLN A 47 6.54 -6.41 -0.16
C GLN A 47 6.70 -6.06 1.33
N VAL A 48 6.84 -4.78 1.64
CA VAL A 48 7.00 -4.31 3.02
C VAL A 48 5.71 -4.41 3.81
N VAL A 49 4.58 -3.92 3.26
CA VAL A 49 3.35 -3.78 4.06
C VAL A 49 2.44 -5.01 4.02
N GLY A 50 2.63 -5.92 3.04
CA GLY A 50 1.74 -7.07 2.86
C GLY A 50 0.28 -6.67 2.72
N ASP A 51 -0.60 -7.40 3.40
CA ASP A 51 -2.05 -7.20 3.35
C ASP A 51 -2.56 -6.12 4.33
N ARG A 52 -1.66 -5.51 5.14
CA ARG A 52 -2.07 -4.49 6.12
C ARG A 52 -2.51 -3.20 5.49
N TRP A 53 -1.92 -2.84 4.35
CA TRP A 53 -2.22 -1.62 3.62
C TRP A 53 -2.70 -1.94 2.21
N GLU A 54 -3.56 -1.08 1.70
CA GLU A 54 -3.81 -1.01 0.27
C GLU A 54 -2.69 -0.19 -0.38
N VAL A 55 -2.14 -0.68 -1.51
CA VAL A 55 -1.09 0.03 -2.26
C VAL A 55 -1.59 0.30 -3.66
N ARG A 56 -1.75 1.58 -3.98
CA ARG A 56 -2.11 2.07 -5.31
C ARG A 56 -0.95 2.83 -5.95
N CYS A 57 -0.95 2.87 -7.27
CA CYS A 57 0.04 3.59 -8.05
C CYS A 57 -0.66 4.64 -8.91
N VAL A 58 -0.08 5.85 -9.01
CA VAL A 58 -0.56 6.89 -9.91
C VAL A 58 -0.31 6.49 -11.35
N LEU A 59 0.93 6.09 -11.67
CA LEU A 59 1.29 5.64 -13.00
C LEU A 59 0.80 4.23 -13.30
N ALA A 60 0.21 4.05 -14.46
CA ALA A 60 0.00 2.72 -15.02
C ALA A 60 1.30 2.15 -15.58
N SER A 61 1.34 0.82 -15.75
CA SER A 61 2.50 0.16 -16.37
C SER A 61 2.79 0.73 -17.77
N GLY A 62 4.06 1.03 -18.05
CA GLY A 62 4.53 1.56 -19.32
C GLY A 62 4.39 3.07 -19.48
N GLN A 63 3.89 3.79 -18.50
CA GLN A 63 3.90 5.26 -18.53
C GLN A 63 5.26 5.81 -18.09
N ASP A 64 5.67 6.90 -18.73
CA ASP A 64 6.91 7.60 -18.41
C ASP A 64 6.71 8.58 -17.25
N PRO A 65 7.40 8.39 -16.10
CA PRO A 65 7.30 9.29 -14.97
C PRO A 65 7.84 10.69 -15.22
N HIS A 66 8.83 10.83 -16.12
CA HIS A 66 9.45 12.13 -16.41
C HIS A 66 8.50 13.08 -17.15
N LEU A 67 7.66 12.54 -18.02
CA LEU A 67 6.76 13.30 -18.89
C LEU A 67 5.28 13.20 -18.46
N TYR A 68 5.03 12.64 -17.27
CA TYR A 68 3.67 12.44 -16.82
C TYR A 68 2.95 13.74 -16.51
N GLU A 69 1.78 13.91 -17.12
CA GLU A 69 0.87 15.00 -16.82
C GLU A 69 -0.22 14.55 -15.83
N VAL A 70 -0.26 15.21 -14.69
CA VAL A 70 -1.20 14.93 -13.60
C VAL A 70 -2.65 15.15 -14.03
N LYS A 71 -3.51 14.20 -13.68
CA LYS A 71 -4.95 14.25 -13.95
C LYS A 71 -5.76 14.53 -12.67
N THR A 72 -6.98 15.01 -12.83
CA THR A 72 -7.89 15.25 -11.70
C THR A 72 -8.11 13.97 -10.85
N GLY A 73 -8.07 12.78 -11.46
CA GLY A 73 -8.17 11.50 -10.78
C GLY A 73 -7.03 11.26 -9.80
N ASP A 74 -5.81 11.68 -10.16
CA ASP A 74 -4.61 11.50 -9.36
C ASP A 74 -4.66 12.34 -8.08
N ALA A 75 -5.11 13.59 -8.20
CA ALA A 75 -5.33 14.46 -7.04
C ALA A 75 -6.36 13.86 -6.07
N LYS A 76 -7.45 13.28 -6.60
CA LYS A 76 -8.45 12.59 -5.76
C LYS A 76 -7.89 11.34 -5.10
N LEU A 77 -7.05 10.57 -5.80
CA LEU A 77 -6.40 9.39 -5.25
C LEU A 77 -5.42 9.78 -4.13
N VAL A 78 -4.55 10.74 -4.38
CA VAL A 78 -3.57 11.22 -3.39
C VAL A 78 -4.25 11.82 -2.16
N ALA A 79 -5.38 12.52 -2.33
CA ALA A 79 -6.16 13.06 -1.20
C ALA A 79 -6.70 11.98 -0.25
N GLN A 80 -6.84 10.73 -0.69
CA GLN A 80 -7.27 9.60 0.13
C GLN A 80 -6.11 8.88 0.82
N ALA A 81 -4.86 9.16 0.43
CA ALA A 81 -3.70 8.47 0.96
C ALA A 81 -3.46 8.75 2.45
N ASP A 82 -2.98 7.74 3.17
CA ASP A 82 -2.38 7.90 4.50
C ASP A 82 -0.88 8.17 4.40
N LEU A 83 -0.25 7.68 3.32
CA LEU A 83 1.16 7.90 3.00
C LEU A 83 1.36 7.95 1.48
N CYS A 84 2.15 8.89 1.02
CA CYS A 84 2.62 8.96 -0.36
C CYS A 84 4.08 8.50 -0.44
N LEU A 85 4.44 7.78 -1.51
CA LEU A 85 5.79 7.35 -1.80
C LEU A 85 6.17 7.77 -3.22
N GLU A 86 7.35 8.34 -3.36
CA GLU A 86 7.93 8.68 -4.66
C GLU A 86 9.31 8.04 -4.83
N ASN A 87 9.81 7.99 -6.05
CA ASN A 87 11.20 7.63 -6.30
C ASN A 87 12.13 8.72 -5.79
N GLY A 88 11.96 9.94 -6.24
CA GLY A 88 12.81 11.09 -5.97
C GLY A 88 13.85 11.35 -7.06
N TRP A 89 14.74 12.31 -6.80
CA TRP A 89 15.76 12.82 -7.74
C TRP A 89 15.18 13.17 -9.12
N HIS A 90 14.02 13.86 -9.13
CA HIS A 90 13.33 14.32 -10.33
C HIS A 90 12.95 13.20 -11.33
N LEU A 91 12.84 11.93 -10.90
CA LEU A 91 12.23 10.89 -11.72
C LEU A 91 10.80 11.28 -12.09
N GLU A 92 10.09 11.88 -11.13
CA GLU A 92 8.74 12.40 -11.29
C GLU A 92 8.72 13.77 -11.98
N GLY A 93 9.59 13.98 -12.95
CA GLY A 93 9.67 15.20 -13.78
C GLY A 93 9.69 16.47 -12.95
N ASN A 94 8.68 17.31 -13.09
CA ASN A 94 8.52 18.56 -12.34
C ASN A 94 8.07 18.37 -10.88
N ASP A 95 8.51 17.33 -10.19
CA ASP A 95 8.15 16.98 -8.81
C ASP A 95 6.63 16.85 -8.61
N TRP A 96 5.94 16.28 -9.62
CA TRP A 96 4.48 16.24 -9.64
C TRP A 96 3.89 15.47 -8.46
N MET A 97 4.56 14.41 -7.98
CA MET A 97 4.06 13.65 -6.83
C MET A 97 4.18 14.44 -5.52
N GLN A 98 5.29 15.16 -5.32
CA GLN A 98 5.46 16.05 -4.16
C GLN A 98 4.42 17.17 -4.14
N LYS A 99 4.15 17.78 -5.31
CA LYS A 99 3.13 18.82 -5.44
C LYS A 99 1.75 18.28 -5.07
N LEU A 100 1.36 17.13 -5.60
CA LEU A 100 0.08 16.48 -5.26
C LEU A 100 -0.05 16.19 -3.77
N ALA A 101 0.98 15.59 -3.15
CA ALA A 101 0.97 15.27 -1.73
C ALA A 101 0.89 16.53 -0.87
N LYS A 102 1.66 17.56 -1.22
CA LYS A 102 1.65 18.85 -0.52
C LYS A 102 0.29 19.54 -0.60
N ASP A 103 -0.30 19.59 -1.79
CA ASP A 103 -1.60 20.24 -2.00
C ASP A 103 -2.73 19.50 -1.25
N ALA A 104 -2.60 18.19 -1.11
CA ALA A 104 -3.52 17.35 -0.35
C ALA A 104 -3.21 17.29 1.16
N GLY A 105 -2.12 17.92 1.63
CA GLY A 105 -1.69 17.86 3.03
C GLY A 105 -1.30 16.46 3.49
N LYS A 106 -0.74 15.62 2.60
CA LYS A 106 -0.39 14.22 2.87
C LYS A 106 1.10 14.04 3.14
N PRO A 107 1.48 13.13 4.06
CA PRO A 107 2.87 12.78 4.26
C PRO A 107 3.42 12.11 2.99
N ILE A 108 4.66 12.45 2.64
CA ILE A 108 5.37 11.87 1.51
C ILE A 108 6.78 11.49 1.90
N ALA A 109 7.29 10.37 1.37
CA ALA A 109 8.66 9.94 1.52
C ALA A 109 9.29 9.63 0.16
N SER A 110 10.55 10.03 0.01
CA SER A 110 11.40 9.77 -1.15
C SER A 110 12.15 8.46 -0.93
N CYS A 111 11.92 7.47 -1.80
CA CYS A 111 12.49 6.14 -1.61
C CYS A 111 13.99 6.07 -1.91
N ILE A 112 14.50 7.00 -2.73
CA ILE A 112 15.91 7.07 -3.16
C ILE A 112 16.85 7.70 -2.12
N GLU A 113 16.33 8.20 -1.01
CA GLU A 113 17.10 8.89 0.02
C GLU A 113 18.29 8.06 0.50
N GLY A 114 19.49 8.69 0.58
CA GLY A 114 20.71 8.00 1.02
C GLY A 114 21.37 7.07 -0.01
N VAL A 115 20.81 6.92 -1.21
CA VAL A 115 21.47 6.21 -2.31
C VAL A 115 22.70 6.99 -2.76
N LYS A 116 23.81 6.27 -2.97
CA LYS A 116 25.01 6.83 -3.61
C LYS A 116 24.81 6.84 -5.12
N SER A 117 24.56 8.02 -5.66
CA SER A 117 24.25 8.22 -7.07
C SER A 117 25.40 7.86 -8.00
N LEU A 118 25.05 7.28 -9.14
CA LEU A 118 25.86 7.40 -10.35
C LEU A 118 25.64 8.82 -10.92
N LYS A 119 26.74 9.52 -11.15
CA LYS A 119 26.70 10.83 -11.80
C LYS A 119 26.71 10.62 -13.30
N LEU A 120 25.71 11.13 -13.99
CA LEU A 120 25.69 11.19 -15.44
C LEU A 120 26.27 12.52 -15.87
N ALA A 121 27.21 12.50 -16.83
CA ALA A 121 27.65 13.70 -17.50
C ALA A 121 26.60 14.10 -18.54
N SER A 122 25.89 15.20 -18.30
CA SER A 122 24.96 15.79 -19.28
C SER A 122 25.31 17.24 -19.44
N ASP A 123 25.70 17.65 -20.66
CA ASP A 123 25.95 19.05 -21.08
C ASP A 123 26.80 19.90 -20.10
N GLY A 124 27.80 19.28 -19.47
CA GLY A 124 28.72 19.94 -18.53
C GLY A 124 28.18 20.09 -17.10
N ALA A 125 26.98 19.57 -16.80
CA ALA A 125 26.44 19.47 -15.45
C ALA A 125 26.46 18.01 -14.97
N GLU A 126 26.78 17.81 -13.67
CA GLU A 126 26.58 16.50 -13.04
C GLU A 126 25.09 16.35 -12.68
N VAL A 127 24.41 15.43 -13.38
CA VAL A 127 23.02 15.07 -13.07
C VAL A 127 23.01 13.72 -12.34
N LEU A 128 22.24 13.63 -11.27
CA LEU A 128 22.03 12.38 -10.56
C LEU A 128 21.13 11.46 -11.39
N ASP A 129 21.55 10.20 -11.61
CA ASP A 129 20.72 9.21 -12.27
C ASP A 129 19.59 8.76 -11.34
N PRO A 130 18.31 9.09 -11.63
CA PRO A 130 17.19 8.71 -10.78
C PRO A 130 16.81 7.24 -10.88
N HIS A 131 17.38 6.47 -11.82
CA HIS A 131 17.05 5.05 -12.07
C HIS A 131 17.79 4.10 -11.12
N ALA A 132 17.99 4.53 -9.88
CA ALA A 132 18.83 3.86 -8.91
C ALA A 132 18.34 2.46 -8.50
N TRP A 133 17.03 2.20 -8.57
CA TRP A 133 16.43 0.88 -8.25
C TRP A 133 16.91 -0.26 -9.15
N LEU A 134 17.52 0.01 -10.29
CA LEU A 134 18.11 -0.99 -11.18
C LEU A 134 19.32 -1.71 -10.54
N SER A 135 19.89 -1.14 -9.49
CA SER A 135 20.91 -1.80 -8.67
C SER A 135 20.27 -2.51 -7.48
N PRO A 136 20.49 -3.82 -7.25
CA PRO A 136 19.96 -4.53 -6.08
C PRO A 136 20.38 -3.89 -4.74
N LYS A 137 21.62 -3.35 -4.66
CA LYS A 137 22.09 -2.64 -3.46
C LYS A 137 21.27 -1.38 -3.18
N ASN A 138 20.90 -0.64 -4.21
CA ASN A 138 20.08 0.55 -4.06
C ASN A 138 18.63 0.18 -3.78
N ALA A 139 18.10 -0.86 -4.43
CA ALA A 139 16.75 -1.37 -4.14
C ALA A 139 16.58 -1.73 -2.65
N ALA A 140 17.61 -2.28 -2.00
CA ALA A 140 17.60 -2.51 -0.56
C ALA A 140 17.44 -1.20 0.24
N ILE A 141 18.06 -0.10 -0.18
CA ILE A 141 17.90 1.23 0.44
C ILE A 141 16.47 1.73 0.27
N TYR A 142 15.87 1.55 -0.92
CA TYR A 142 14.44 1.88 -1.13
C TYR A 142 13.55 1.15 -0.15
N VAL A 143 13.76 -0.16 0.04
CA VAL A 143 12.99 -0.97 1.00
C VAL A 143 13.18 -0.45 2.43
N GLU A 144 14.40 -0.07 2.84
CA GLU A 144 14.66 0.53 4.16
C GLU A 144 13.91 1.86 4.36
N ASN A 145 13.91 2.71 3.35
CA ASN A 145 13.20 3.99 3.40
C ASN A 145 11.68 3.79 3.49
N ILE A 146 11.14 2.81 2.76
CA ILE A 146 9.72 2.46 2.85
C ILE A 146 9.38 1.92 4.24
N VAL A 147 10.18 0.98 4.79
CA VAL A 147 10.00 0.47 6.17
C VAL A 147 9.96 1.63 7.16
N LYS A 148 10.90 2.56 7.08
CA LYS A 148 10.94 3.73 7.94
C LYS A 148 9.69 4.62 7.78
N ALA A 149 9.27 4.88 6.54
CA ALA A 149 8.12 5.72 6.26
C ALA A 149 6.81 5.12 6.79
N VAL A 150 6.57 3.82 6.55
CA VAL A 150 5.35 3.15 7.04
C VAL A 150 5.36 3.01 8.57
N SER A 151 6.52 2.75 9.18
CA SER A 151 6.66 2.67 10.64
C SER A 151 6.38 4.00 11.33
N ASN A 152 6.69 5.13 10.69
CA ASN A 152 6.34 6.45 11.23
C ASN A 152 4.83 6.70 11.25
N VAL A 153 4.08 6.17 10.29
CA VAL A 153 2.61 6.33 10.19
C VAL A 153 1.88 5.26 10.99
N ASP A 154 2.46 4.08 11.13
CA ASP A 154 1.89 2.91 11.81
C ASP A 154 2.92 2.25 12.73
N PRO A 155 3.30 2.92 13.84
CA PRO A 155 4.37 2.47 14.71
C PRO A 155 4.08 1.15 15.44
N GLU A 156 2.81 0.83 15.64
CA GLU A 156 2.40 -0.41 16.32
C GLU A 156 2.78 -1.66 15.53
N ASN A 157 2.91 -1.56 14.21
CA ASN A 157 3.23 -2.66 13.32
C ASN A 157 4.67 -2.60 12.76
N SER A 158 5.53 -1.69 13.27
CA SER A 158 6.89 -1.47 12.74
C SER A 158 7.74 -2.74 12.72
N ALA A 159 7.66 -3.59 13.75
CA ALA A 159 8.41 -4.84 13.81
C ALA A 159 8.07 -5.81 12.65
N GLU A 160 6.81 -5.83 12.21
CA GLU A 160 6.40 -6.63 11.05
C GLU A 160 6.96 -6.05 9.76
N TYR A 161 6.91 -4.73 9.57
CA TYR A 161 7.48 -4.07 8.39
C TYR A 161 8.99 -4.28 8.31
N GLU A 162 9.70 -4.19 9.43
CA GLU A 162 11.13 -4.48 9.52
C GLU A 162 11.45 -5.94 9.14
N ALA A 163 10.69 -6.91 9.67
CA ALA A 163 10.87 -8.31 9.34
C ALA A 163 10.62 -8.60 7.86
N ARG A 164 9.54 -8.05 7.28
CA ARG A 164 9.23 -8.21 5.86
C ARG A 164 10.26 -7.52 4.97
N GLY A 165 10.68 -6.31 5.31
CA GLY A 165 11.75 -5.62 4.59
C GLY A 165 13.08 -6.37 4.65
N ALA A 166 13.42 -7.01 5.77
CA ALA A 166 14.64 -7.83 5.90
C ALA A 166 14.62 -9.09 5.02
N LEU A 167 13.45 -9.70 4.82
CA LEU A 167 13.28 -10.86 3.93
C LEU A 167 13.41 -10.49 2.45
N TYR A 168 13.07 -9.27 2.08
CA TYR A 168 13.08 -8.82 0.68
C TYR A 168 14.45 -8.27 0.23
N ARG A 169 15.32 -7.88 1.16
CA ARG A 169 16.69 -7.37 0.92
C ARG A 169 17.71 -8.46 0.80
#